data_370962479999e62dc989060b491d69af
#
_entry.id   370962479999e62dc989060b491d69af
#
_cell.length_a   1.000
_cell.length_b   1.000
_cell.length_c   1.000
_cell.angle_alpha   90.00
_cell.angle_beta   90.00
_cell.angle_gamma   90.00
#
_symmetry.space_group_name_H-M   'P 1'
#
loop_
_entity.id
_entity.type
_entity.pdbx_description
1 polymer ?
#
loop_
_entity_poly.entity_id
_entity_poly.type
_entity_poly.pdbx_seq_one_letter_code
_entity_poly.pdbx_strand_id
1 'polypeptide(L)'
;ELFLDQKYTFEDKDYVSVGEKLYYNNLTGKGQATKGDIKGRDFYGRGDIIDFDTFKKYHVVTGNGYFKQGEYELTGDKVIYNEGASEAHIPEDYLVVNPVKREKFRGRGVTYNTVTGALYSPGRFDGENPQYTFNGINLHYNNLTGEGRIERNVKLRNKEDGTTLTGNRGEFKRGEYTKLIGDVVLKSEGYTAYGNEADYRETEGKVYIPGKIRIVGNNSAKGTMTDGVFELATNTYTGNNFVGKNEDVDAKGDVIKYYLDREVFELIGNLDIRDPETRITGEQAEYHTQSGDVYAQKPFTIYYSNMVIDSTRGKFNLKSKNLDGENVVIVTDKDERLEGNQVYGSFLDKKVDITGDVKAKLYNVDEKTGKRERVDYEGDTARVYFIDDNGYKATRSEIRDNGVFKYQGMTLYSDYVEVDFEDNLALGRQGSRILMDNGTDIVSEIADMNLTTEVVELLNDVEITSVDPENGYRKATADKGIIRNKEQVAELEGRVRAETDTATIDADRGIYDMNTDKFKAMGNVFINYNIK
;
A
#
# COMPACT_ATOMS: atom_id res chain seq x y z
N GLU A 1 52.53 32.15 57.32
CA GLU A 1 52.04 32.62 56.04
C GLU A 1 53.14 32.55 55.00
N LEU A 2 52.82 32.08 53.80
CA LEU A 2 53.73 32.00 52.66
C LEU A 2 53.21 32.95 51.55
N PHE A 3 54.12 33.77 51.07
CA PHE A 3 53.83 34.64 49.89
C PHE A 3 54.91 34.41 48.87
N LEU A 4 54.47 34.02 47.67
CA LEU A 4 55.31 33.88 46.48
C LEU A 4 54.80 34.83 45.40
N ASP A 5 55.60 35.82 45.03
CA ASP A 5 55.22 36.88 44.05
C ASP A 5 55.91 36.67 42.70
N GLN A 6 56.25 35.44 42.41
CA GLN A 6 56.88 34.95 41.19
C GLN A 6 56.34 33.55 40.84
N LYS A 7 56.65 33.08 39.66
CA LYS A 7 56.32 31.70 39.26
C LYS A 7 56.72 30.71 40.34
N TYR A 8 55.80 29.89 40.79
CA TYR A 8 55.98 28.94 41.87
C TYR A 8 55.59 27.51 41.45
N THR A 9 56.15 26.56 42.14
CA THR A 9 55.61 25.19 42.26
C THR A 9 55.43 24.91 43.74
N PHE A 10 54.24 24.60 44.14
CA PHE A 10 53.89 24.20 45.50
C PHE A 10 53.46 22.75 45.48
N GLU A 11 54.03 21.93 46.29
CA GLU A 11 53.71 20.52 46.42
C GLU A 11 53.38 20.21 47.89
N ASP A 12 52.23 19.55 48.07
CA ASP A 12 51.80 19.00 49.36
C ASP A 12 51.51 17.51 49.13
N LYS A 13 51.17 16.81 50.15
CA LYS A 13 50.88 15.37 50.19
C LYS A 13 49.81 14.99 49.14
N ASP A 14 48.80 15.84 48.93
CA ASP A 14 47.63 15.56 48.14
C ASP A 14 47.57 16.41 46.84
N TYR A 15 48.40 17.50 46.73
CA TYR A 15 48.30 18.46 45.64
C TYR A 15 49.65 18.93 45.12
N VAL A 16 49.66 19.19 43.80
CA VAL A 16 50.68 20.00 43.15
C VAL A 16 50.01 21.24 42.57
N SER A 17 50.46 22.43 42.96
CA SER A 17 49.97 23.69 42.36
C SER A 17 51.11 24.46 41.72
N VAL A 18 50.86 25.00 40.52
CA VAL A 18 51.81 25.81 39.77
C VAL A 18 51.12 27.12 39.37
N GLY A 19 51.79 28.24 39.45
CA GLY A 19 51.18 29.52 39.08
C GLY A 19 52.15 30.68 39.07
N GLU A 20 51.60 31.91 38.95
CA GLU A 20 52.42 33.15 38.96
C GLU A 20 52.61 33.71 40.34
N LYS A 21 51.57 33.67 41.18
CA LYS A 21 51.61 34.14 42.57
C LYS A 21 50.90 33.17 43.50
N LEU A 22 51.40 32.99 44.73
CA LEU A 22 50.79 32.15 45.76
C LEU A 22 50.78 32.87 47.11
N TYR A 23 49.61 32.91 47.72
CA TYR A 23 49.44 33.15 49.13
C TYR A 23 48.97 31.83 49.79
N TYR A 24 49.58 31.48 50.93
CA TYR A 24 49.15 30.33 51.71
C TYR A 24 49.33 30.58 53.19
N ASN A 25 48.29 30.33 53.97
CA ASN A 25 48.30 30.39 55.40
C ASN A 25 48.18 28.96 55.99
N ASN A 26 49.29 28.44 56.51
CA ASN A 26 49.38 27.08 56.99
C ASN A 26 48.62 26.85 58.34
N LEU A 27 48.24 27.91 59.07
CA LEU A 27 47.44 27.81 60.29
C LEU A 27 45.94 27.63 59.97
N THR A 28 45.49 28.20 58.88
CA THR A 28 44.07 28.13 58.45
C THR A 28 43.85 27.18 57.34
N GLY A 29 44.89 26.71 56.67
CA GLY A 29 44.79 25.90 55.42
C GLY A 29 44.34 26.67 54.20
N LYS A 30 44.14 28.00 54.26
CA LYS A 30 43.66 28.82 53.20
C LYS A 30 44.78 29.38 52.32
N GLY A 31 44.56 29.37 51.04
CA GLY A 31 45.47 29.95 50.05
C GLY A 31 44.76 30.49 48.82
N GLN A 32 45.50 31.28 48.07
CA GLN A 32 45.08 31.79 46.79
C GLN A 32 46.24 31.74 45.79
N ALA A 33 45.98 31.20 44.63
CA ALA A 33 46.90 31.16 43.52
C ALA A 33 46.40 32.05 42.36
N THR A 34 47.30 32.74 41.66
CA THR A 34 46.98 33.56 40.50
C THR A 34 47.54 32.90 39.25
N LYS A 35 46.71 32.83 38.18
CA LYS A 35 47.00 32.11 36.92
C LYS A 35 47.61 30.76 37.19
N GLY A 36 46.88 29.99 37.96
CA GLY A 36 47.39 28.73 38.54
C GLY A 36 46.71 27.51 37.95
N ASP A 37 47.49 26.44 38.06
CA ASP A 37 47.01 25.07 37.86
C ASP A 37 47.08 24.36 39.23
N ILE A 38 46.08 23.54 39.51
CA ILE A 38 46.08 22.64 40.66
C ILE A 38 45.84 21.22 40.18
N LYS A 39 46.69 20.31 40.58
CA LYS A 39 46.57 18.89 40.25
C LYS A 39 46.43 18.11 41.55
N GLY A 40 45.29 17.54 41.78
CA GLY A 40 45.06 16.55 42.83
C GLY A 40 45.31 15.13 42.34
N ARG A 41 44.98 14.15 43.18
CA ARG A 41 45.16 12.73 42.85
C ARG A 41 44.36 12.30 41.60
N ASP A 42 43.10 12.75 41.49
CA ASP A 42 42.15 12.29 40.47
C ASP A 42 41.54 13.45 39.69
N PHE A 43 42.02 14.69 39.89
CA PHE A 43 41.51 15.87 39.21
C PHE A 43 42.62 16.84 38.80
N TYR A 44 42.27 17.70 37.84
CA TYR A 44 43.07 18.85 37.43
C TYR A 44 42.16 20.09 37.29
N GLY A 45 42.60 21.21 37.90
CA GLY A 45 41.91 22.49 37.82
C GLY A 45 42.84 23.60 37.33
N ARG A 46 42.32 24.59 36.57
CA ARG A 46 43.06 25.74 36.09
C ARG A 46 42.15 26.96 36.03
N GLY A 47 42.69 28.15 36.33
CA GLY A 47 42.00 29.42 36.18
C GLY A 47 42.82 30.63 36.46
N ASP A 48 42.23 31.81 36.37
CA ASP A 48 42.92 33.09 36.63
C ASP A 48 43.19 33.28 38.13
N ILE A 49 42.22 32.86 38.97
CA ILE A 49 42.34 32.86 40.44
C ILE A 49 41.87 31.49 40.95
N ILE A 50 42.66 30.88 41.82
CA ILE A 50 42.29 29.64 42.52
C ILE A 50 42.35 29.92 44.03
N ASP A 51 41.21 30.05 44.66
CA ASP A 51 41.09 30.06 46.12
C ASP A 51 40.97 28.60 46.62
N PHE A 52 41.73 28.22 47.60
CA PHE A 52 41.70 26.87 48.15
C PHE A 52 41.78 26.83 49.68
N ASP A 53 41.16 25.80 50.24
CA ASP A 53 41.22 25.50 51.66
C ASP A 53 41.63 24.01 51.83
N THR A 54 42.90 23.77 52.19
CA THR A 54 43.45 22.40 52.28
C THR A 54 42.87 21.61 53.44
N PHE A 55 42.38 22.28 54.50
CA PHE A 55 41.75 21.60 55.62
C PHE A 55 40.32 21.16 55.33
N LYS A 56 39.59 22.03 54.62
CA LYS A 56 38.23 21.71 54.17
C LYS A 56 38.19 20.95 52.85
N LYS A 57 39.33 20.82 52.19
CA LYS A 57 39.42 20.22 50.84
C LYS A 57 38.46 20.90 49.85
N TYR A 58 38.53 22.22 49.77
CA TYR A 58 37.60 23.05 48.99
C TYR A 58 38.37 24.00 48.09
N HIS A 59 38.01 23.99 46.79
CA HIS A 59 38.69 24.75 45.76
C HIS A 59 37.68 25.59 44.98
N VAL A 60 37.99 26.86 44.70
CA VAL A 60 37.21 27.75 43.88
C VAL A 60 38.11 28.30 42.79
N VAL A 61 37.84 27.97 41.57
CA VAL A 61 38.53 28.48 40.38
C VAL A 61 37.66 29.56 39.75
N THR A 62 38.20 30.75 39.59
CA THR A 62 37.48 31.91 39.02
C THR A 62 38.26 32.48 37.85
N GLY A 63 37.56 32.94 36.83
CA GLY A 63 38.10 33.42 35.55
C GLY A 63 38.67 32.29 34.70
N ASN A 64 38.03 32.00 33.62
CA ASN A 64 38.40 30.91 32.71
C ASN A 64 38.53 29.55 33.41
N GLY A 65 37.64 29.28 34.36
CA GLY A 65 37.69 28.09 35.19
C GLY A 65 37.58 26.83 34.33
N TYR A 66 38.55 25.93 34.52
CA TYR A 66 38.62 24.62 33.87
C TYR A 66 38.82 23.54 34.95
N PHE A 67 38.08 22.46 34.82
CA PHE A 67 38.19 21.31 35.70
C PHE A 67 38.12 20.02 34.84
N LYS A 68 39.04 19.09 35.12
CA LYS A 68 39.08 17.81 34.42
C LYS A 68 39.13 16.67 35.44
N GLN A 69 38.28 15.67 35.20
CA GLN A 69 38.31 14.41 35.90
C GLN A 69 37.92 13.26 34.97
N GLY A 70 38.79 12.24 34.93
CA GLY A 70 38.61 11.16 33.96
C GLY A 70 38.53 11.66 32.52
N GLU A 71 37.48 11.29 31.81
CA GLU A 71 37.23 11.70 30.42
C GLU A 71 36.47 13.03 30.30
N TYR A 72 35.96 13.60 31.39
CA TYR A 72 35.14 14.80 31.37
C TYR A 72 35.95 16.06 31.68
N GLU A 73 35.69 17.08 30.88
CA GLU A 73 36.24 18.41 30.98
C GLU A 73 35.11 19.42 31.20
N LEU A 74 35.16 20.19 32.27
CA LEU A 74 34.15 21.18 32.63
C LEU A 74 34.78 22.56 32.54
N THR A 75 34.12 23.50 31.89
CA THR A 75 34.54 24.90 31.81
C THR A 75 33.42 25.85 32.21
N GLY A 76 33.76 26.93 32.84
CA GLY A 76 32.87 28.00 33.24
C GLY A 76 33.65 29.18 33.81
N ASP A 77 33.01 30.32 34.02
CA ASP A 77 33.69 31.45 34.64
C ASP A 77 34.10 31.17 36.08
N LYS A 78 33.29 30.38 36.79
CA LYS A 78 33.57 29.93 38.17
C LYS A 78 33.31 28.43 38.31
N VAL A 79 34.31 27.68 38.76
CA VAL A 79 34.21 26.26 39.09
C VAL A 79 34.51 26.08 40.57
N ILE A 80 33.61 25.46 41.30
CA ILE A 80 33.73 25.14 42.72
C ILE A 80 33.90 23.64 42.83
N TYR A 81 34.97 23.18 43.44
CA TYR A 81 35.20 21.77 43.71
C TYR A 81 35.29 21.51 45.22
N ASN A 82 34.36 20.72 45.74
CA ASN A 82 34.37 20.23 47.12
C ASN A 82 34.85 18.78 47.10
N GLU A 83 36.13 18.57 47.36
CA GLU A 83 36.72 17.22 47.35
C GLU A 83 36.14 16.35 48.47
N GLY A 84 35.84 16.94 49.64
CA GLY A 84 35.25 16.22 50.77
C GLY A 84 33.85 15.66 50.45
N ALA A 85 33.09 16.33 49.61
CA ALA A 85 31.81 15.88 49.09
C ALA A 85 31.93 15.19 47.72
N SER A 86 33.12 15.19 47.14
CA SER A 86 33.35 14.71 45.74
C SER A 86 32.47 15.41 44.72
N GLU A 87 32.27 16.72 44.87
CA GLU A 87 31.30 17.48 44.06
C GLU A 87 31.95 18.69 43.38
N ALA A 88 31.77 18.77 42.06
CA ALA A 88 32.10 19.93 41.25
C ALA A 88 30.81 20.70 40.89
N HIS A 89 30.81 22.02 41.07
CA HIS A 89 29.68 22.90 40.82
C HIS A 89 30.10 24.10 39.99
N ILE A 90 29.34 24.38 38.90
CA ILE A 90 29.46 25.60 38.10
C ILE A 90 28.13 26.35 38.25
N PRO A 91 28.07 27.51 38.92
CA PRO A 91 26.81 28.20 39.20
C PRO A 91 26.23 28.96 38.01
N GLU A 92 27.06 29.30 37.02
CA GLU A 92 26.70 30.07 35.85
C GLU A 92 26.78 29.23 34.57
N ASP A 93 27.11 29.89 33.44
CA ASP A 93 27.21 29.20 32.15
C ASP A 93 28.34 28.17 32.18
N TYR A 94 28.04 26.98 31.70
CA TYR A 94 28.98 25.86 31.69
C TYR A 94 29.09 25.23 30.29
N LEU A 95 30.26 24.63 30.06
CA LEU A 95 30.46 23.66 28.99
C LEU A 95 31.11 22.39 29.60
N VAL A 96 30.46 21.24 29.39
CA VAL A 96 30.99 19.92 29.74
C VAL A 96 31.30 19.19 28.44
N VAL A 97 32.49 18.64 28.31
CA VAL A 97 32.96 17.91 27.13
C VAL A 97 33.48 16.54 27.52
N ASN A 98 33.09 15.51 26.81
CA ASN A 98 33.77 14.23 26.80
C ASN A 98 34.42 14.04 25.43
N PRO A 99 35.73 14.31 25.28
CA PRO A 99 36.41 14.23 23.99
C PRO A 99 36.48 12.79 23.44
N VAL A 100 36.51 11.79 24.28
CA VAL A 100 36.56 10.37 23.86
C VAL A 100 35.25 9.94 23.22
N LYS A 101 34.13 10.30 23.84
CA LYS A 101 32.77 10.00 23.34
C LYS A 101 32.24 11.05 22.38
N ARG A 102 32.98 12.17 22.17
CA ARG A 102 32.57 13.32 21.36
C ARG A 102 31.21 13.90 21.80
N GLU A 103 30.97 13.89 23.11
CA GLU A 103 29.77 14.44 23.76
C GLU A 103 30.05 15.86 24.25
N LYS A 104 29.05 16.74 24.12
CA LYS A 104 29.09 18.10 24.67
C LYS A 104 27.75 18.44 25.30
N PHE A 105 27.83 19.14 26.45
CA PHE A 105 26.67 19.70 27.15
C PHE A 105 26.98 21.14 27.52
N ARG A 106 26.06 22.03 27.34
CA ARG A 106 26.15 23.42 27.75
C ARG A 106 24.84 23.90 28.35
N GLY A 107 24.92 24.79 29.29
CA GLY A 107 23.74 25.34 29.96
C GLY A 107 24.15 26.31 31.05
N ARG A 108 23.24 26.52 32.01
CA ARG A 108 23.49 27.39 33.16
C ARG A 108 23.19 26.64 34.44
N GLY A 109 24.21 26.58 35.31
CA GLY A 109 24.19 25.82 36.54
C GLY A 109 24.36 24.31 36.31
N VAL A 110 25.42 23.74 36.81
CA VAL A 110 25.61 22.28 36.80
C VAL A 110 26.31 21.83 38.08
N THR A 111 25.86 20.71 38.62
CA THR A 111 26.52 20.01 39.73
C THR A 111 26.89 18.61 39.25
N TYR A 112 28.11 18.20 39.49
CA TYR A 112 28.63 16.88 39.13
C TYR A 112 29.27 16.21 40.32
N ASN A 113 28.77 15.03 40.71
CA ASN A 113 29.41 14.22 41.77
C ASN A 113 30.41 13.25 41.11
N THR A 114 31.67 13.40 41.50
CA THR A 114 32.80 12.73 40.85
C THR A 114 32.94 11.26 41.24
N VAL A 115 32.31 10.81 42.32
CA VAL A 115 32.30 9.42 42.78
C VAL A 115 31.09 8.66 42.25
N THR A 116 29.92 9.24 42.34
CA THR A 116 28.69 8.58 41.93
C THR A 116 28.39 8.74 40.43
N GLY A 117 29.10 9.66 39.77
CA GLY A 117 28.86 10.01 38.38
C GLY A 117 27.57 10.81 38.12
N ALA A 118 26.88 11.23 39.18
CA ALA A 118 25.64 11.98 39.07
C ALA A 118 25.89 13.43 38.62
N LEU A 119 25.23 13.83 37.53
CA LEU A 119 25.22 15.18 37.00
C LEU A 119 23.80 15.73 37.08
N TYR A 120 23.64 16.95 37.57
CA TYR A 120 22.40 17.67 37.62
C TYR A 120 22.54 19.08 37.01
N SER A 121 21.68 19.42 36.03
CA SER A 121 21.57 20.76 35.49
C SER A 121 20.13 21.27 35.63
N PRO A 122 19.86 22.23 36.54
CA PRO A 122 18.51 22.67 36.88
C PRO A 122 17.88 23.56 35.79
N GLY A 123 18.69 24.14 34.92
CA GLY A 123 18.23 25.07 33.88
C GLY A 123 18.00 24.42 32.52
N ARG A 124 17.85 25.30 31.52
CA ARG A 124 17.90 24.86 30.14
C ARG A 124 19.31 24.40 29.80
N PHE A 125 19.38 23.29 29.09
CA PHE A 125 20.64 22.77 28.57
C PHE A 125 20.49 22.39 27.09
N ASP A 126 21.60 22.41 26.36
CA ASP A 126 21.77 21.85 25.04
C ASP A 126 22.88 20.82 25.07
N GLY A 127 22.67 19.67 24.47
CA GLY A 127 23.63 18.60 24.36
C GLY A 127 23.79 18.11 22.93
N GLU A 128 24.93 17.54 22.64
CA GLU A 128 25.18 16.87 21.36
C GLU A 128 26.13 15.69 21.50
N ASN A 129 25.92 14.70 20.64
CA ASN A 129 26.85 13.61 20.37
C ASN A 129 27.07 13.50 18.83
N PRO A 130 27.82 12.54 18.30
CA PRO A 130 28.02 12.41 16.86
C PRO A 130 26.73 12.26 16.06
N GLN A 131 25.70 11.63 16.59
CA GLN A 131 24.47 11.27 15.89
C GLN A 131 23.33 12.25 16.14
N TYR A 132 23.24 12.83 17.35
CA TYR A 132 22.08 13.59 17.81
C TYR A 132 22.46 14.93 18.41
N THR A 133 21.55 15.91 18.30
CA THR A 133 21.47 17.05 19.22
C THR A 133 20.24 16.85 20.10
N PHE A 134 20.34 17.22 21.36
CA PHE A 134 19.25 17.12 22.32
C PHE A 134 19.24 18.33 23.27
N ASN A 135 18.07 18.73 23.69
CA ASN A 135 17.90 19.81 24.65
C ASN A 135 16.67 19.59 25.54
N GLY A 136 16.62 20.36 26.60
CA GLY A 136 15.53 20.30 27.55
C GLY A 136 15.76 21.17 28.78
N ILE A 137 15.01 20.91 29.83
CA ILE A 137 15.08 21.62 31.10
C ILE A 137 15.12 20.58 32.22
N ASN A 138 15.98 20.80 33.22
CA ASN A 138 16.24 19.94 34.38
C ASN A 138 16.75 18.56 33.94
N LEU A 139 18.02 18.49 33.60
CA LEU A 139 18.72 17.25 33.29
C LEU A 139 19.24 16.60 34.55
N HIS A 140 18.88 15.34 34.75
CA HIS A 140 19.55 14.43 35.67
C HIS A 140 20.24 13.34 34.84
N TYR A 141 21.51 13.15 34.99
CA TYR A 141 22.29 12.17 34.25
C TYR A 141 23.30 11.48 35.13
N ASN A 142 23.49 10.20 34.96
CA ASN A 142 24.53 9.45 35.61
C ASN A 142 25.50 8.91 34.56
N ASN A 143 26.72 9.41 34.55
CA ASN A 143 27.71 9.07 33.53
C ASN A 143 28.29 7.66 33.67
N LEU A 144 28.18 7.04 34.86
CA LEU A 144 28.66 5.68 35.13
C LEU A 144 27.66 4.65 34.61
N THR A 145 26.35 4.86 34.83
CA THR A 145 25.29 3.95 34.36
C THR A 145 24.79 4.30 32.97
N GLY A 146 25.02 5.53 32.53
CA GLY A 146 24.47 6.05 31.27
C GLY A 146 22.99 6.41 31.35
N GLU A 147 22.35 6.33 32.51
CA GLU A 147 20.94 6.64 32.72
C GLU A 147 20.72 8.13 32.92
N GLY A 148 19.65 8.62 32.35
CA GLY A 148 19.28 10.02 32.49
C GLY A 148 17.79 10.27 32.36
N ARG A 149 17.36 11.45 32.84
CA ARG A 149 16.01 11.96 32.67
C ARG A 149 16.05 13.47 32.44
N ILE A 150 15.12 13.93 31.60
CA ILE A 150 14.89 15.34 31.32
C ILE A 150 13.45 15.64 31.73
N GLU A 151 13.24 16.57 32.61
CA GLU A 151 11.93 16.75 33.24
C GLU A 151 10.96 17.56 32.37
N ARG A 152 11.47 18.43 31.46
CA ARG A 152 10.61 19.29 30.65
C ARG A 152 11.20 19.61 29.28
N ASN A 153 10.27 19.76 28.28
CA ASN A 153 10.55 20.32 26.96
C ASN A 153 11.69 19.62 26.22
N VAL A 154 11.60 18.30 26.14
CA VAL A 154 12.61 17.49 25.47
C VAL A 154 12.51 17.64 23.97
N LYS A 155 13.65 17.86 23.32
CA LYS A 155 13.77 17.80 21.88
C LYS A 155 15.04 17.03 21.51
N LEU A 156 14.86 16.01 20.68
CA LEU A 156 15.91 15.24 20.05
C LEU A 156 15.90 15.53 18.55
N ARG A 157 17.08 15.66 17.94
CA ARG A 157 17.21 15.80 16.47
C ARG A 157 18.34 14.91 15.99
N ASN A 158 18.04 14.04 15.05
CA ASN A 158 19.03 13.29 14.29
C ASN A 158 19.78 14.25 13.36
N LYS A 159 21.12 14.16 13.34
CA LYS A 159 21.99 15.03 12.52
C LYS A 159 22.06 14.60 11.06
N GLU A 160 21.82 13.32 10.78
CA GLU A 160 21.91 12.73 9.44
C GLU A 160 20.71 13.09 8.57
N ASP A 161 19.51 12.81 9.05
CA ASP A 161 18.26 12.98 8.28
C ASP A 161 17.41 14.18 8.74
N GLY A 162 17.81 14.85 9.82
CA GLY A 162 17.11 15.99 10.38
C GLY A 162 15.81 15.65 11.12
N THR A 163 15.46 14.39 11.26
CA THR A 163 14.29 13.92 12.03
C THR A 163 14.32 14.48 13.45
N THR A 164 13.18 14.99 13.90
CA THR A 164 13.04 15.53 15.26
C THR A 164 11.99 14.78 16.05
N LEU A 165 12.29 14.53 17.30
CA LEU A 165 11.39 13.94 18.29
C LEU A 165 11.27 14.88 19.47
N THR A 166 10.06 15.28 19.84
CA THR A 166 9.80 16.17 20.98
C THR A 166 8.81 15.54 21.93
N GLY A 167 8.89 15.91 23.22
CA GLY A 167 7.98 15.44 24.25
C GLY A 167 8.08 16.30 25.51
N ASN A 168 7.14 16.12 26.45
CA ASN A 168 7.12 16.90 27.68
C ASN A 168 8.28 16.52 28.59
N ARG A 169 8.59 15.22 28.72
CA ARG A 169 9.70 14.68 29.50
C ARG A 169 10.39 13.53 28.76
N GLY A 170 11.61 13.21 29.16
CA GLY A 170 12.38 12.11 28.59
C GLY A 170 13.13 11.30 29.63
N GLU A 171 13.29 10.03 29.38
CA GLU A 171 14.11 9.08 30.11
C GLU A 171 15.00 8.36 29.09
N PHE A 172 16.26 8.13 29.43
CA PHE A 172 17.17 7.45 28.51
C PHE A 172 18.23 6.65 29.26
N LYS A 173 18.71 5.62 28.58
CA LYS A 173 19.92 4.90 28.96
C LYS A 173 20.79 4.76 27.73
N ARG A 174 21.97 5.36 27.80
CA ARG A 174 22.90 5.45 26.66
C ARG A 174 23.23 4.08 26.08
N GLY A 175 23.04 3.93 24.76
CA GLY A 175 23.26 2.69 24.03
C GLY A 175 22.16 1.64 24.20
N GLU A 176 21.08 1.95 24.92
CA GLU A 176 19.96 1.05 25.10
C GLU A 176 18.63 1.64 24.60
N TYR A 177 18.18 2.75 25.22
CA TYR A 177 16.90 3.36 24.86
C TYR A 177 16.82 4.86 25.11
N THR A 178 15.88 5.51 24.40
CA THR A 178 15.43 6.87 24.68
C THR A 178 13.90 6.89 24.61
N LYS A 179 13.25 7.20 25.74
CA LYS A 179 11.81 7.26 25.90
C LYS A 179 11.35 8.69 26.10
N LEU A 180 10.40 9.17 25.28
CA LEU A 180 9.72 10.45 25.44
C LEU A 180 8.28 10.25 25.86
N ILE A 181 7.78 11.12 26.73
CA ILE A 181 6.46 10.99 27.34
C ILE A 181 5.76 12.34 27.34
N GLY A 182 4.48 12.33 26.99
CA GLY A 182 3.57 13.47 26.95
C GLY A 182 3.73 14.33 25.70
N ASP A 183 2.63 14.47 24.95
CA ASP A 183 2.55 15.28 23.72
C ASP A 183 3.71 15.03 22.76
N VAL A 184 3.99 13.74 22.50
CA VAL A 184 5.11 13.36 21.64
C VAL A 184 4.80 13.71 20.20
N VAL A 185 5.77 14.40 19.56
CA VAL A 185 5.71 14.71 18.14
C VAL A 185 6.99 14.21 17.47
N LEU A 186 6.83 13.29 16.53
CA LEU A 186 7.86 12.85 15.60
C LEU A 186 7.68 13.59 14.28
N LYS A 187 8.67 14.35 13.86
CA LYS A 187 8.65 15.05 12.57
C LYS A 187 9.82 14.57 11.72
N SER A 188 9.49 14.02 10.56
CA SER A 188 10.42 13.57 9.54
C SER A 188 10.15 14.28 8.22
N GLU A 189 10.96 14.03 7.21
CA GLU A 189 10.67 14.46 5.85
C GLU A 189 9.38 13.77 5.37
N GLY A 190 8.43 14.54 4.92
CA GLY A 190 7.17 14.03 4.36
C GLY A 190 6.02 13.81 5.35
N TYR A 191 6.26 13.68 6.67
CA TYR A 191 5.16 13.47 7.63
C TYR A 191 5.47 13.94 9.05
N THR A 192 4.39 14.10 9.83
CA THR A 192 4.44 14.35 11.26
C THR A 192 3.52 13.35 11.98
N ALA A 193 4.05 12.63 12.95
CA ALA A 193 3.28 11.73 13.81
C ALA A 193 3.13 12.32 15.22
N TYR A 194 1.95 12.14 15.81
CA TYR A 194 1.60 12.59 17.15
C TYR A 194 1.16 11.41 17.98
N GLY A 195 1.72 11.30 19.18
CA GLY A 195 1.40 10.25 20.15
C GLY A 195 1.58 10.74 21.58
N ASN A 196 1.33 9.89 22.55
CA ASN A 196 1.56 10.23 23.97
C ASN A 196 2.92 9.75 24.49
N GLU A 197 3.49 8.76 23.84
CA GLU A 197 4.78 8.16 24.22
C GLU A 197 5.52 7.73 22.95
N ALA A 198 6.86 7.78 22.98
CA ALA A 198 7.73 7.15 21.99
C ALA A 198 8.94 6.55 22.71
N ASP A 199 9.28 5.30 22.42
CA ASP A 199 10.38 4.55 22.99
C ASP A 199 11.32 4.09 21.86
N TYR A 200 12.43 4.80 21.71
CA TYR A 200 13.48 4.43 20.75
C TYR A 200 14.43 3.41 21.40
N ARG A 201 14.51 2.23 20.82
CA ARG A 201 15.41 1.15 21.18
C ARG A 201 16.63 1.16 20.28
N GLU A 202 17.76 1.66 20.76
CA GLU A 202 18.99 1.82 19.96
C GLU A 202 19.50 0.49 19.41
N THR A 203 19.49 -0.56 20.24
CA THR A 203 19.97 -1.91 19.85
C THR A 203 19.10 -2.59 18.79
N GLU A 204 17.83 -2.22 18.73
CA GLU A 204 16.86 -2.75 17.74
C GLU A 204 16.75 -1.86 16.51
N GLY A 205 17.16 -0.61 16.58
CA GLY A 205 16.94 0.40 15.55
C GLY A 205 15.46 0.74 15.33
N LYS A 206 14.62 0.65 16.39
CA LYS A 206 13.17 0.80 16.31
C LYS A 206 12.64 1.86 17.27
N VAL A 207 11.62 2.59 16.82
CA VAL A 207 10.83 3.49 17.64
C VAL A 207 9.44 2.89 17.85
N TYR A 208 9.07 2.63 19.09
CA TYR A 208 7.75 2.15 19.50
C TYR A 208 6.90 3.33 19.94
N ILE A 209 5.71 3.46 19.39
CA ILE A 209 4.74 4.51 19.76
C ILE A 209 3.45 3.81 20.20
N PRO A 210 3.29 3.53 21.49
CA PRO A 210 2.13 2.81 22.01
C PRO A 210 0.86 3.68 22.01
N GLY A 211 -0.28 3.02 21.89
CA GLY A 211 -1.59 3.65 21.93
C GLY A 211 -1.94 4.40 20.65
N LYS A 212 -2.80 5.42 20.78
CA LYS A 212 -3.33 6.15 19.62
C LYS A 212 -2.31 7.08 19.00
N ILE A 213 -2.15 6.97 17.68
CA ILE A 213 -1.24 7.77 16.87
C ILE A 213 -2.06 8.52 15.82
N ARG A 214 -1.73 9.79 15.60
CA ARG A 214 -2.24 10.61 14.49
C ARG A 214 -1.07 10.98 13.58
N ILE A 215 -1.23 10.74 12.28
CA ILE A 215 -0.23 11.06 11.26
C ILE A 215 -0.78 12.16 10.35
N VAL A 216 0.08 13.08 9.96
CA VAL A 216 -0.22 14.13 8.97
C VAL A 216 0.93 14.14 7.98
N GLY A 217 0.64 13.86 6.72
CA GLY A 217 1.58 13.97 5.60
C GLY A 217 1.64 15.37 5.03
N ASN A 218 2.67 15.66 4.25
CA ASN A 218 2.85 16.96 3.60
C ASN A 218 1.80 17.24 2.51
N ASN A 219 1.19 16.18 1.94
CA ASN A 219 0.21 16.25 0.85
C ASN A 219 -1.24 16.22 1.37
N SER A 220 -1.53 16.90 2.46
CA SER A 220 -2.85 16.90 3.11
C SER A 220 -3.32 15.53 3.61
N ALA A 221 -2.52 14.48 3.44
CA ALA A 221 -2.82 13.14 3.92
C ALA A 221 -2.89 13.12 5.45
N LYS A 222 -3.90 12.45 5.98
CA LYS A 222 -4.12 12.29 7.42
C LYS A 222 -4.42 10.83 7.72
N GLY A 223 -3.91 10.35 8.84
CA GLY A 223 -4.20 8.99 9.28
C GLY A 223 -4.22 8.86 10.80
N THR A 224 -4.88 7.82 11.27
CA THR A 224 -4.83 7.38 12.65
C THR A 224 -4.55 5.88 12.70
N MET A 225 -3.85 5.46 13.74
CA MET A 225 -3.60 4.04 14.02
C MET A 225 -3.29 3.86 15.50
N THR A 226 -3.04 2.64 15.90
CA THR A 226 -2.60 2.30 17.27
C THR A 226 -1.32 1.47 17.21
N ASP A 227 -0.51 1.61 18.27
CA ASP A 227 0.66 0.78 18.53
C ASP A 227 1.65 0.73 17.35
N GLY A 228 2.13 1.91 16.97
CA GLY A 228 3.05 2.07 15.85
C GLY A 228 4.47 1.63 16.16
N VAL A 229 5.13 1.05 15.18
CA VAL A 229 6.56 0.73 15.19
C VAL A 229 7.20 1.32 13.94
N PHE A 230 8.20 2.16 14.13
CA PHE A 230 9.04 2.66 13.05
C PHE A 230 10.39 1.95 13.08
N GLU A 231 10.75 1.29 11.99
CA GLU A 231 12.01 0.59 11.81
C GLU A 231 12.96 1.43 10.95
N LEU A 232 14.03 1.94 11.57
CA LEU A 232 14.96 2.88 10.94
C LEU A 232 15.72 2.24 9.77
N ALA A 233 16.15 0.99 9.91
CA ALA A 233 16.97 0.30 8.90
C ALA A 233 16.24 0.07 7.56
N THR A 234 14.93 -0.14 7.61
CA THR A 234 14.09 -0.42 6.43
C THR A 234 13.22 0.76 6.05
N ASN A 235 13.26 1.84 6.80
CA ASN A 235 12.43 3.03 6.67
C ASN A 235 10.93 2.67 6.58
N THR A 236 10.53 1.70 7.42
CA THR A 236 9.19 1.10 7.39
C THR A 236 8.39 1.49 8.64
N TYR A 237 7.16 1.86 8.45
CA TYR A 237 6.20 2.15 9.49
C TYR A 237 5.12 1.07 9.55
N THR A 238 4.89 0.50 10.74
CA THR A 238 3.85 -0.51 10.97
C THR A 238 2.92 -0.04 12.08
N GLY A 239 1.62 -0.27 11.96
CA GLY A 239 0.64 0.04 13.00
C GLY A 239 -0.66 -0.72 12.84
N ASN A 240 -1.48 -0.72 13.88
CA ASN A 240 -2.76 -1.43 13.92
C ASN A 240 -3.94 -0.46 13.76
N ASN A 241 -5.11 -0.97 13.36
CA ASN A 241 -6.37 -0.21 13.25
C ASN A 241 -6.21 1.07 12.42
N PHE A 242 -5.60 0.93 11.25
CA PHE A 242 -5.32 2.06 10.39
C PHE A 242 -6.57 2.62 9.73
N VAL A 243 -6.70 3.94 9.77
CA VAL A 243 -7.64 4.72 8.97
C VAL A 243 -6.91 5.93 8.42
N GLY A 244 -6.83 6.03 7.12
CA GLY A 244 -6.13 7.12 6.41
C GLY A 244 -7.01 7.76 5.35
N LYS A 245 -6.71 9.01 5.05
CA LYS A 245 -7.39 9.82 4.04
C LYS A 245 -6.42 10.82 3.43
N ASN A 246 -6.46 10.94 2.11
CA ASN A 246 -5.90 12.07 1.38
C ASN A 246 -7.00 12.78 0.58
N GLU A 247 -6.66 13.64 -0.38
CA GLU A 247 -7.65 14.39 -1.19
C GLU A 247 -8.52 13.45 -2.04
N ASP A 248 -7.94 12.36 -2.54
CA ASP A 248 -8.55 11.50 -3.55
C ASP A 248 -8.94 10.11 -3.00
N VAL A 249 -8.26 9.63 -1.94
CA VAL A 249 -8.40 8.24 -1.50
C VAL A 249 -8.55 8.14 0.01
N ASP A 250 -9.55 7.40 0.45
CA ASP A 250 -9.73 6.91 1.82
C ASP A 250 -9.26 5.46 1.89
N ALA A 251 -8.50 5.09 2.94
CA ALA A 251 -8.00 3.73 3.11
C ALA A 251 -8.06 3.29 4.58
N LYS A 252 -8.41 2.04 4.83
CA LYS A 252 -8.37 1.42 6.16
C LYS A 252 -7.96 -0.05 6.10
N GLY A 253 -7.44 -0.56 7.21
CA GLY A 253 -7.06 -1.95 7.40
C GLY A 253 -6.75 -2.24 8.86
N ASP A 254 -6.76 -3.51 9.24
CA ASP A 254 -6.43 -3.92 10.62
C ASP A 254 -4.96 -3.66 10.93
N VAL A 255 -4.09 -3.87 9.94
CA VAL A 255 -2.65 -3.56 10.02
C VAL A 255 -2.24 -2.77 8.78
N ILE A 256 -1.42 -1.76 8.98
CA ILE A 256 -0.71 -1.05 7.92
C ILE A 256 0.79 -1.29 8.04
N LYS A 257 1.46 -1.47 6.89
CA LYS A 257 2.90 -1.25 6.72
C LYS A 257 3.10 -0.20 5.65
N TYR A 258 3.81 0.84 5.97
CA TYR A 258 4.14 1.90 5.03
C TYR A 258 5.64 1.91 4.76
N TYR A 259 6.02 1.71 3.52
CA TYR A 259 7.39 1.73 3.02
C TYR A 259 7.69 3.13 2.48
N LEU A 260 8.31 3.98 3.30
CA LEU A 260 8.53 5.40 3.02
C LEU A 260 9.31 5.62 1.72
N ASP A 261 10.37 4.86 1.48
CA ASP A 261 11.25 5.02 0.31
C ASP A 261 10.55 4.69 -1.02
N ARG A 262 9.48 3.89 -0.98
CA ARG A 262 8.73 3.43 -2.15
C ARG A 262 7.37 4.11 -2.27
N GLU A 263 6.93 4.83 -1.25
CA GLU A 263 5.59 5.40 -1.12
C GLU A 263 4.47 4.37 -1.32
N VAL A 264 4.67 3.18 -0.73
CA VAL A 264 3.76 2.04 -0.82
C VAL A 264 3.16 1.74 0.54
N PHE A 265 1.84 1.61 0.58
CA PHE A 265 1.10 1.08 1.72
C PHE A 265 0.75 -0.38 1.49
N GLU A 266 1.08 -1.26 2.42
CA GLU A 266 0.51 -2.59 2.51
C GLU A 266 -0.57 -2.59 3.58
N LEU A 267 -1.81 -2.88 3.21
CA LEU A 267 -2.95 -3.02 4.12
C LEU A 267 -3.29 -4.49 4.29
N ILE A 268 -3.47 -4.92 5.52
CA ILE A 268 -3.74 -6.32 5.89
C ILE A 268 -4.93 -6.36 6.83
N GLY A 269 -5.86 -7.27 6.56
CA GLY A 269 -7.09 -7.48 7.34
C GLY A 269 -8.13 -6.39 7.11
N ASN A 270 -9.36 -6.80 6.75
CA ASN A 270 -10.50 -5.89 6.56
C ASN A 270 -10.18 -4.62 5.75
N LEU A 271 -9.36 -4.80 4.70
CA LEU A 271 -8.96 -3.67 3.87
C LEU A 271 -10.16 -3.07 3.14
N ASP A 272 -10.17 -1.73 3.06
CA ASP A 272 -11.17 -0.96 2.34
C ASP A 272 -10.49 0.31 1.80
N ILE A 273 -10.30 0.37 0.50
CA ILE A 273 -9.69 1.51 -0.21
C ILE A 273 -10.79 2.13 -1.08
N ARG A 274 -10.96 3.44 -1.00
CA ARG A 274 -12.03 4.16 -1.71
C ARG A 274 -11.51 5.42 -2.36
N ASP A 275 -11.90 5.62 -3.61
CA ASP A 275 -11.94 6.92 -4.25
C ASP A 275 -13.43 7.35 -4.47
N PRO A 276 -13.73 8.51 -5.09
CA PRO A 276 -15.11 8.95 -5.30
C PRO A 276 -15.97 7.98 -6.13
N GLU A 277 -15.36 7.15 -6.97
CA GLU A 277 -16.06 6.27 -7.92
C GLU A 277 -15.85 4.78 -7.64
N THR A 278 -14.80 4.45 -6.87
CA THR A 278 -14.37 3.06 -6.69
C THR A 278 -14.24 2.72 -5.22
N ARG A 279 -14.62 1.51 -4.86
CA ARG A 279 -14.31 0.90 -3.58
C ARG A 279 -13.68 -0.47 -3.80
N ILE A 280 -12.55 -0.72 -3.15
CA ILE A 280 -11.84 -2.01 -3.17
C ILE A 280 -11.83 -2.58 -1.75
N THR A 281 -12.27 -3.82 -1.59
CA THR A 281 -12.27 -4.54 -0.31
C THR A 281 -11.57 -5.89 -0.46
N GLY A 282 -10.99 -6.38 0.63
CA GLY A 282 -10.28 -7.67 0.60
C GLY A 282 -9.51 -7.94 1.90
N GLU A 283 -8.60 -8.91 1.85
CA GLU A 283 -7.78 -9.29 3.01
C GLU A 283 -6.41 -8.62 3.02
N GLN A 284 -5.80 -8.39 1.85
CA GLN A 284 -4.45 -7.83 1.74
C GLN A 284 -4.23 -7.19 0.37
N ALA A 285 -3.72 -5.97 0.36
CA ALA A 285 -3.27 -5.31 -0.86
C ALA A 285 -2.15 -4.30 -0.60
N GLU A 286 -1.32 -4.08 -1.60
CA GLU A 286 -0.37 -2.97 -1.68
C GLU A 286 -0.98 -1.84 -2.50
N TYR A 287 -0.97 -0.61 -1.97
CA TYR A 287 -1.37 0.59 -2.67
C TYR A 287 -0.18 1.49 -2.95
N HIS A 288 0.08 1.75 -4.22
CA HIS A 288 1.14 2.63 -4.71
C HIS A 288 0.58 4.03 -4.93
N THR A 289 0.89 4.96 -4.04
CA THR A 289 0.24 6.29 -4.02
C THR A 289 0.52 7.12 -5.27
N GLN A 290 1.71 7.01 -5.86
CA GLN A 290 2.09 7.77 -7.04
C GLN A 290 1.35 7.31 -8.30
N SER A 291 1.35 6.01 -8.58
CA SER A 291 0.71 5.43 -9.77
C SER A 291 -0.80 5.27 -9.63
N GLY A 292 -1.31 5.12 -8.41
CA GLY A 292 -2.69 4.76 -8.12
C GLY A 292 -2.98 3.27 -8.22
N ASP A 293 -1.94 2.43 -8.32
CA ASP A 293 -2.06 0.99 -8.44
C ASP A 293 -2.37 0.33 -7.10
N VAL A 294 -3.34 -0.56 -7.09
CA VAL A 294 -3.66 -1.46 -5.99
C VAL A 294 -3.34 -2.88 -6.44
N TYR A 295 -2.36 -3.53 -5.80
CA TYR A 295 -1.98 -4.92 -6.06
C TYR A 295 -2.51 -5.81 -4.96
N ALA A 296 -3.38 -6.77 -5.30
CA ALA A 296 -3.91 -7.74 -4.36
C ALA A 296 -3.40 -9.16 -4.72
N GLN A 297 -2.74 -9.81 -3.76
CA GLN A 297 -2.25 -11.19 -3.88
C GLN A 297 -3.24 -12.21 -3.30
N LYS A 298 -4.34 -11.73 -2.76
CA LYS A 298 -5.44 -12.51 -2.19
C LYS A 298 -6.77 -12.04 -2.75
N PRO A 299 -7.86 -12.81 -2.59
CA PRO A 299 -9.17 -12.43 -3.09
C PRO A 299 -9.59 -11.02 -2.67
N PHE A 300 -10.10 -10.29 -3.62
CA PHE A 300 -10.58 -8.92 -3.45
C PHE A 300 -11.80 -8.64 -4.32
N THR A 301 -12.58 -7.65 -3.90
CA THR A 301 -13.78 -7.19 -4.59
C THR A 301 -13.65 -5.70 -4.92
N ILE A 302 -13.97 -5.34 -6.15
CA ILE A 302 -14.05 -3.95 -6.61
C ILE A 302 -15.53 -3.61 -6.85
N TYR A 303 -15.96 -2.49 -6.30
CA TYR A 303 -17.24 -1.86 -6.59
C TYR A 303 -16.95 -0.63 -7.45
N TYR A 304 -17.37 -0.66 -8.69
CA TYR A 304 -17.15 0.43 -9.66
C TYR A 304 -18.39 0.65 -10.50
N SER A 305 -18.94 1.87 -10.51
CA SER A 305 -20.22 2.18 -11.15
C SER A 305 -21.32 1.20 -10.69
N ASN A 306 -21.99 0.53 -11.63
CA ASN A 306 -23.00 -0.50 -11.35
C ASN A 306 -22.43 -1.93 -11.32
N MET A 307 -21.12 -2.09 -11.28
CA MET A 307 -20.45 -3.40 -11.31
C MET A 307 -19.88 -3.79 -9.95
N VAL A 308 -19.97 -5.07 -9.66
CA VAL A 308 -19.20 -5.77 -8.63
C VAL A 308 -18.25 -6.74 -9.32
N ILE A 309 -16.98 -6.60 -9.04
CA ILE A 309 -15.91 -7.36 -9.68
C ILE A 309 -15.15 -8.13 -8.61
N ASP A 310 -15.26 -9.44 -8.62
CA ASP A 310 -14.50 -10.33 -7.75
C ASP A 310 -13.30 -10.89 -8.50
N SER A 311 -12.14 -10.96 -7.85
CA SER A 311 -10.93 -11.55 -8.39
C SER A 311 -10.15 -12.28 -7.30
N THR A 312 -9.48 -13.37 -7.65
CA THR A 312 -8.64 -14.11 -6.70
C THR A 312 -7.31 -13.43 -6.42
N ARG A 313 -6.76 -12.74 -7.40
CA ARG A 313 -5.58 -11.87 -7.31
C ARG A 313 -5.51 -10.95 -8.53
N GLY A 314 -4.79 -9.86 -8.42
CA GLY A 314 -4.63 -8.96 -9.55
C GLY A 314 -4.23 -7.56 -9.17
N LYS A 315 -4.38 -6.69 -10.15
CA LYS A 315 -4.07 -5.27 -10.07
C LYS A 315 -5.27 -4.44 -10.53
N PHE A 316 -5.61 -3.41 -9.78
CA PHE A 316 -6.54 -2.37 -10.22
C PHE A 316 -5.90 -0.99 -10.09
N ASN A 317 -6.03 -0.15 -11.09
CA ASN A 317 -5.53 1.22 -11.03
C ASN A 317 -6.67 2.21 -10.77
N LEU A 318 -6.62 2.91 -9.65
CA LEU A 318 -7.65 3.88 -9.25
C LEU A 318 -7.78 5.08 -10.19
N LYS A 319 -6.71 5.46 -10.90
CA LYS A 319 -6.71 6.62 -11.82
C LYS A 319 -7.19 6.27 -13.22
N SER A 320 -6.64 5.21 -13.80
CA SER A 320 -6.98 4.76 -15.17
C SER A 320 -8.16 3.80 -15.22
N LYS A 321 -8.65 3.32 -14.05
CA LYS A 321 -9.72 2.33 -13.93
C LYS A 321 -9.42 1.04 -14.72
N ASN A 322 -8.15 0.66 -14.83
CA ASN A 322 -7.73 -0.58 -15.47
C ASN A 322 -7.66 -1.71 -14.45
N LEU A 323 -8.18 -2.86 -14.85
CA LEU A 323 -8.10 -4.14 -14.14
C LEU A 323 -7.18 -5.10 -14.90
N ASP A 324 -6.33 -5.82 -14.19
CA ASP A 324 -5.65 -7.03 -14.65
C ASP A 324 -5.82 -8.06 -13.54
N GLY A 325 -6.71 -9.04 -13.74
CA GLY A 325 -7.17 -9.93 -12.69
C GLY A 325 -7.25 -11.39 -13.10
N GLU A 326 -7.12 -12.27 -12.13
CA GLU A 326 -7.22 -13.72 -12.31
C GLU A 326 -8.51 -14.26 -11.68
N ASN A 327 -9.12 -15.25 -12.39
CA ASN A 327 -10.41 -15.87 -12.01
C ASN A 327 -11.44 -14.79 -11.67
N VAL A 328 -11.67 -13.91 -12.61
CA VAL A 328 -12.51 -12.73 -12.42
C VAL A 328 -13.97 -13.05 -12.70
N VAL A 329 -14.83 -12.51 -11.87
CA VAL A 329 -16.28 -12.48 -12.06
C VAL A 329 -16.74 -11.04 -11.99
N ILE A 330 -17.36 -10.54 -13.06
CA ILE A 330 -17.98 -9.22 -13.13
C ILE A 330 -19.50 -9.40 -13.14
N VAL A 331 -20.18 -8.74 -12.22
CA VAL A 331 -21.65 -8.75 -12.15
C VAL A 331 -22.17 -7.31 -12.15
N THR A 332 -23.16 -7.02 -13.00
CA THR A 332 -23.86 -5.73 -12.99
C THR A 332 -25.11 -5.76 -12.10
N ASP A 333 -25.62 -4.59 -11.73
CA ASP A 333 -26.89 -4.44 -11.02
C ASP A 333 -28.12 -4.96 -11.81
N LYS A 334 -27.94 -5.20 -13.11
CA LYS A 334 -28.94 -5.79 -14.02
C LYS A 334 -28.80 -7.31 -14.18
N ASP A 335 -28.03 -7.98 -13.32
CA ASP A 335 -27.80 -9.43 -13.33
C ASP A 335 -27.05 -9.92 -14.59
N GLU A 336 -26.33 -9.04 -15.27
CA GLU A 336 -25.36 -9.43 -16.29
C GLU A 336 -24.10 -9.97 -15.63
N ARG A 337 -23.51 -11.00 -16.20
CA ARG A 337 -22.35 -11.69 -15.63
C ARG A 337 -21.32 -12.04 -16.69
N LEU A 338 -20.06 -11.75 -16.39
CA LEU A 338 -18.90 -12.12 -17.20
C LEU A 338 -17.90 -12.84 -16.31
N GLU A 339 -17.34 -13.94 -16.78
CA GLU A 339 -16.36 -14.75 -16.07
C GLU A 339 -15.21 -15.15 -17.00
N GLY A 340 -14.01 -15.28 -16.42
CA GLY A 340 -12.85 -15.84 -17.11
C GLY A 340 -11.63 -15.99 -16.21
N ASN A 341 -10.68 -16.79 -16.69
CA ASN A 341 -9.48 -17.12 -15.91
C ASN A 341 -8.52 -15.93 -15.86
N GLN A 342 -8.41 -15.14 -16.95
CA GLN A 342 -7.64 -13.91 -17.02
C GLN A 342 -8.52 -12.82 -17.62
N VAL A 343 -8.63 -11.68 -16.95
CA VAL A 343 -9.44 -10.56 -17.39
C VAL A 343 -8.62 -9.27 -17.36
N TYR A 344 -8.57 -8.61 -18.49
CA TYR A 344 -8.05 -7.25 -18.63
C TYR A 344 -9.20 -6.27 -18.90
N GLY A 345 -9.51 -5.43 -17.93
CA GLY A 345 -10.54 -4.39 -18.04
C GLY A 345 -9.93 -3.02 -18.27
N SER A 346 -10.37 -2.30 -19.31
CA SER A 346 -10.11 -0.88 -19.51
C SER A 346 -11.46 -0.15 -19.45
N PHE A 347 -11.89 0.18 -18.22
CA PHE A 347 -13.25 0.68 -18.02
C PHE A 347 -13.45 2.10 -18.56
N LEU A 348 -12.43 2.96 -18.54
CA LEU A 348 -12.52 4.26 -19.21
C LEU A 348 -12.64 4.12 -20.74
N ASP A 349 -11.99 3.11 -21.34
CA ASP A 349 -12.13 2.77 -22.75
C ASP A 349 -13.37 1.91 -23.02
N LYS A 350 -14.14 1.58 -21.96
CA LYS A 350 -15.41 0.83 -22.06
C LYS A 350 -15.23 -0.55 -22.67
N LYS A 351 -14.16 -1.25 -22.30
CA LYS A 351 -13.77 -2.52 -22.88
C LYS A 351 -13.23 -3.50 -21.86
N VAL A 352 -13.59 -4.78 -22.01
CA VAL A 352 -13.05 -5.90 -21.21
C VAL A 352 -12.62 -7.01 -22.17
N ASP A 353 -11.36 -7.44 -22.05
CA ASP A 353 -10.79 -8.60 -22.71
C ASP A 353 -10.73 -9.77 -21.70
N ILE A 354 -11.22 -10.93 -22.08
CA ILE A 354 -11.34 -12.12 -21.23
C ILE A 354 -10.66 -13.29 -21.93
N THR A 355 -9.89 -14.08 -21.18
CA THR A 355 -9.18 -15.25 -21.70
C THR A 355 -9.30 -16.43 -20.74
N GLY A 356 -9.56 -17.60 -21.30
CA GLY A 356 -9.70 -18.90 -20.61
C GLY A 356 -11.03 -19.04 -19.86
N ASP A 357 -11.75 -20.12 -20.16
CA ASP A 357 -13.05 -20.47 -19.58
C ASP A 357 -14.04 -19.30 -19.57
N VAL A 358 -14.13 -18.58 -20.69
CA VAL A 358 -15.06 -17.47 -20.84
C VAL A 358 -16.49 -17.94 -20.67
N LYS A 359 -17.24 -17.29 -19.79
CA LYS A 359 -18.69 -17.47 -19.65
C LYS A 359 -19.33 -16.12 -19.48
N ALA A 360 -20.40 -15.92 -20.23
CA ALA A 360 -21.19 -14.70 -20.11
C ALA A 360 -22.69 -14.99 -20.10
N LYS A 361 -23.36 -14.21 -19.28
CA LYS A 361 -24.80 -14.10 -19.21
C LYS A 361 -25.15 -12.62 -19.41
N LEU A 362 -25.63 -12.29 -20.57
CA LEU A 362 -26.04 -10.93 -20.92
C LEU A 362 -27.53 -10.91 -21.28
N TYR A 363 -28.07 -9.75 -21.63
CA TYR A 363 -29.46 -9.63 -22.00
C TYR A 363 -29.62 -8.78 -23.25
N ASN A 364 -30.32 -9.32 -24.23
CA ASN A 364 -30.90 -8.55 -25.32
C ASN A 364 -32.17 -7.84 -24.81
N VAL A 365 -32.29 -6.55 -25.02
CA VAL A 365 -33.41 -5.73 -24.53
C VAL A 365 -34.18 -5.17 -25.74
N ASP A 366 -35.41 -5.62 -25.93
CA ASP A 366 -36.32 -5.01 -26.91
C ASP A 366 -36.71 -3.61 -26.43
N GLU A 367 -36.21 -2.58 -27.07
CA GLU A 367 -36.44 -1.18 -26.73
C GLU A 367 -37.93 -0.76 -26.76
N LYS A 368 -38.75 -1.44 -27.57
CA LYS A 368 -40.17 -1.12 -27.70
C LYS A 368 -41.02 -1.68 -26.57
N THR A 369 -40.68 -2.89 -26.12
CA THR A 369 -41.47 -3.62 -25.13
C THR A 369 -40.81 -3.62 -23.75
N GLY A 370 -39.53 -3.31 -23.66
CA GLY A 370 -38.70 -3.44 -22.44
C GLY A 370 -38.45 -4.91 -22.05
N LYS A 371 -38.82 -5.86 -22.91
CA LYS A 371 -38.58 -7.28 -22.65
C LYS A 371 -37.08 -7.57 -22.67
N ARG A 372 -36.60 -8.26 -21.67
CA ARG A 372 -35.22 -8.72 -21.55
C ARG A 372 -35.15 -10.20 -21.88
N GLU A 373 -34.35 -10.56 -22.86
CA GLU A 373 -34.12 -11.94 -23.28
C GLU A 373 -32.68 -12.32 -23.00
N ARG A 374 -32.50 -13.44 -22.29
CA ARG A 374 -31.20 -13.92 -21.88
C ARG A 374 -30.38 -14.42 -23.05
N VAL A 375 -29.12 -14.02 -23.10
CA VAL A 375 -28.07 -14.43 -24.01
C VAL A 375 -26.94 -15.05 -23.19
N ASP A 376 -26.63 -16.31 -23.43
CA ASP A 376 -25.47 -16.97 -22.84
C ASP A 376 -24.42 -17.23 -23.92
N TYR A 377 -23.15 -17.00 -23.58
CA TYR A 377 -22.06 -17.46 -24.44
C TYR A 377 -20.87 -17.98 -23.64
N GLU A 378 -20.13 -18.87 -24.30
CA GLU A 378 -18.92 -19.51 -23.78
C GLU A 378 -17.84 -19.48 -24.88
N GLY A 379 -16.56 -19.57 -24.54
CA GLY A 379 -15.43 -19.64 -25.48
C GLY A 379 -14.08 -19.57 -24.80
N ASP A 380 -13.01 -19.61 -25.58
CA ASP A 380 -11.66 -19.52 -25.02
C ASP A 380 -11.24 -18.06 -24.80
N THR A 381 -11.67 -17.16 -25.68
CA THR A 381 -11.45 -15.72 -25.53
C THR A 381 -12.70 -14.90 -25.87
N ALA A 382 -12.88 -13.77 -25.20
CA ALA A 382 -13.91 -12.81 -25.55
C ALA A 382 -13.43 -11.36 -25.34
N ARG A 383 -14.00 -10.48 -26.14
CA ARG A 383 -13.91 -9.03 -25.96
C ARG A 383 -15.31 -8.46 -25.86
N VAL A 384 -15.58 -7.72 -24.77
CA VAL A 384 -16.87 -7.11 -24.52
C VAL A 384 -16.72 -5.59 -24.50
N TYR A 385 -17.57 -4.91 -25.26
CA TYR A 385 -17.65 -3.46 -25.33
C TYR A 385 -18.90 -2.99 -24.60
N PHE A 386 -18.78 -1.83 -23.96
CA PHE A 386 -19.84 -1.25 -23.13
C PHE A 386 -20.12 0.19 -23.54
N ILE A 387 -21.29 0.66 -23.18
CA ILE A 387 -21.59 2.10 -23.01
C ILE A 387 -21.84 2.38 -21.55
N ASP A 388 -21.65 3.63 -21.15
CA ASP A 388 -22.05 4.13 -19.83
C ASP A 388 -23.31 4.98 -20.00
N ASP A 389 -24.46 4.36 -19.77
CA ASP A 389 -25.79 4.98 -19.80
C ASP A 389 -26.51 4.62 -18.50
N ASN A 390 -26.30 5.46 -17.46
CA ASN A 390 -26.71 5.19 -16.09
C ASN A 390 -26.19 3.83 -15.58
N GLY A 391 -24.91 3.55 -15.88
CA GLY A 391 -24.20 2.30 -15.58
C GLY A 391 -23.74 1.58 -16.84
N TYR A 392 -22.77 0.70 -16.68
CA TYR A 392 -22.21 -0.07 -17.79
C TYR A 392 -23.22 -1.07 -18.32
N LYS A 393 -23.44 -1.03 -19.63
CA LYS A 393 -24.29 -1.95 -20.41
C LYS A 393 -23.48 -2.48 -21.58
N ALA A 394 -23.45 -3.81 -21.78
CA ALA A 394 -22.80 -4.41 -22.92
C ALA A 394 -23.51 -4.00 -24.23
N THR A 395 -22.75 -3.58 -25.24
CA THR A 395 -23.25 -3.23 -26.57
C THR A 395 -22.81 -4.23 -27.62
N ARG A 396 -21.59 -4.78 -27.49
CA ARG A 396 -21.04 -5.73 -28.46
C ARG A 396 -20.13 -6.72 -27.74
N SER A 397 -20.13 -7.97 -28.20
CA SER A 397 -19.22 -9.02 -27.78
C SER A 397 -18.60 -9.73 -28.95
N GLU A 398 -17.31 -9.98 -28.93
CA GLU A 398 -16.57 -10.83 -29.86
C GLU A 398 -16.08 -12.05 -29.09
N ILE A 399 -16.47 -13.25 -29.48
CA ILE A 399 -16.05 -14.53 -28.89
C ILE A 399 -15.22 -15.27 -29.94
N ARG A 400 -14.08 -15.80 -29.55
CA ARG A 400 -13.14 -16.49 -30.44
C ARG A 400 -12.70 -17.80 -29.83
N ASP A 401 -12.41 -18.73 -30.70
CA ASP A 401 -11.97 -20.07 -30.41
C ASP A 401 -12.98 -20.83 -29.54
N ASN A 402 -13.60 -21.84 -30.13
CA ASN A 402 -14.66 -22.66 -29.49
C ASN A 402 -15.88 -21.84 -29.01
N GLY A 403 -16.28 -20.84 -29.76
CA GLY A 403 -17.44 -19.99 -29.42
C GLY A 403 -18.74 -20.76 -29.40
N VAL A 404 -19.47 -20.65 -28.29
CA VAL A 404 -20.82 -21.20 -28.08
C VAL A 404 -21.75 -20.05 -27.72
N PHE A 405 -22.81 -19.84 -28.49
CA PHE A 405 -23.80 -18.83 -28.23
C PHE A 405 -25.18 -19.46 -28.10
N LYS A 406 -25.91 -19.16 -27.04
CA LYS A 406 -27.22 -19.75 -26.73
C LYS A 406 -28.29 -18.66 -26.68
N TYR A 407 -29.34 -18.81 -27.46
CA TYR A 407 -30.46 -17.88 -27.54
C TYR A 407 -31.74 -18.57 -27.99
N GLN A 408 -32.84 -18.42 -27.27
CA GLN A 408 -34.19 -18.85 -27.64
C GLN A 408 -34.27 -20.28 -28.21
N GLY A 409 -33.67 -21.25 -27.53
CA GLY A 409 -33.69 -22.67 -27.93
C GLY A 409 -32.76 -23.02 -29.09
N MET A 410 -31.89 -22.11 -29.47
CA MET A 410 -30.83 -22.33 -30.46
C MET A 410 -29.47 -22.25 -29.77
N THR A 411 -28.57 -23.15 -30.15
CA THR A 411 -27.15 -23.10 -29.75
C THR A 411 -26.29 -23.00 -31.01
N LEU A 412 -25.63 -21.86 -31.21
CA LEU A 412 -24.68 -21.63 -32.29
C LEU A 412 -23.27 -21.96 -31.79
N TYR A 413 -22.58 -22.84 -32.48
CA TYR A 413 -21.15 -23.14 -32.35
C TYR A 413 -20.39 -22.54 -33.50
N SER A 414 -19.32 -21.79 -33.25
CA SER A 414 -18.49 -21.21 -34.30
C SER A 414 -17.13 -20.80 -33.75
N ASP A 415 -16.08 -20.81 -34.58
CA ASP A 415 -14.76 -20.34 -34.15
C ASP A 415 -14.73 -18.82 -33.91
N TYR A 416 -15.65 -18.08 -34.53
CA TYR A 416 -15.86 -16.66 -34.27
C TYR A 416 -17.34 -16.33 -34.16
N VAL A 417 -17.76 -15.79 -33.01
CA VAL A 417 -19.12 -15.28 -32.82
C VAL A 417 -19.04 -13.81 -32.43
N GLU A 418 -19.77 -12.97 -33.15
CA GLU A 418 -19.97 -11.56 -32.81
C GLU A 418 -21.43 -11.34 -32.44
N VAL A 419 -21.67 -10.72 -31.28
CA VAL A 419 -23.01 -10.34 -30.82
C VAL A 419 -23.06 -8.83 -30.75
N ASP A 420 -23.95 -8.21 -31.50
CA ASP A 420 -24.27 -6.79 -31.49
C ASP A 420 -25.65 -6.58 -30.87
N PHE A 421 -25.68 -6.02 -29.66
CA PHE A 421 -26.93 -5.78 -28.93
C PHE A 421 -27.64 -4.49 -29.36
N GLU A 422 -26.95 -3.57 -30.07
CA GLU A 422 -27.55 -2.36 -30.63
C GLU A 422 -28.32 -2.68 -31.93
N ASP A 423 -27.69 -3.48 -32.80
CA ASP A 423 -28.31 -3.92 -34.05
C ASP A 423 -29.14 -5.20 -33.90
N ASN A 424 -29.14 -5.83 -32.71
CA ASN A 424 -29.81 -7.09 -32.40
C ASN A 424 -29.37 -8.24 -33.33
N LEU A 425 -28.07 -8.38 -33.52
CA LEU A 425 -27.47 -9.39 -34.37
C LEU A 425 -26.52 -10.31 -33.60
N ALA A 426 -26.51 -11.60 -33.99
CA ALA A 426 -25.47 -12.54 -33.64
C ALA A 426 -24.93 -13.19 -34.92
N LEU A 427 -23.62 -13.09 -35.13
CA LEU A 427 -22.95 -13.44 -36.37
C LEU A 427 -21.95 -14.57 -36.09
N GLY A 428 -22.17 -15.74 -36.72
CA GLY A 428 -21.22 -16.86 -36.71
C GLY A 428 -20.38 -16.86 -38.00
N ARG A 429 -19.06 -17.05 -37.84
CA ARG A 429 -18.08 -17.05 -38.95
C ARG A 429 -17.06 -18.18 -38.75
N GLN A 430 -16.45 -18.60 -39.85
CA GLN A 430 -15.43 -19.65 -39.88
C GLN A 430 -15.95 -21.03 -39.45
N GLY A 431 -17.07 -21.45 -40.08
CA GLY A 431 -17.76 -22.67 -39.77
C GLY A 431 -18.78 -22.50 -38.64
N SER A 432 -20.04 -22.53 -38.98
CA SER A 432 -21.15 -22.36 -38.04
C SER A 432 -21.99 -23.62 -37.97
N ARG A 433 -22.31 -24.06 -36.73
CA ARG A 433 -23.24 -25.15 -36.47
C ARG A 433 -24.32 -24.67 -35.50
N ILE A 434 -25.57 -24.79 -35.89
CA ILE A 434 -26.70 -24.46 -35.04
C ILE A 434 -27.42 -25.74 -34.65
N LEU A 435 -27.49 -25.98 -33.32
CA LEU A 435 -28.30 -27.06 -32.77
C LEU A 435 -29.57 -26.47 -32.15
N MET A 436 -30.74 -26.93 -32.63
CA MET A 436 -32.04 -26.50 -32.12
C MET A 436 -32.55 -27.46 -31.04
N ASP A 437 -33.39 -26.98 -30.13
CA ASP A 437 -33.95 -27.79 -29.02
C ASP A 437 -34.75 -28.99 -29.52
N ASN A 438 -35.32 -28.96 -30.70
CA ASN A 438 -36.02 -30.07 -31.34
C ASN A 438 -35.07 -31.13 -31.93
N GLY A 439 -33.75 -30.98 -31.80
CA GLY A 439 -32.72 -31.88 -32.32
C GLY A 439 -32.33 -31.64 -33.78
N THR A 440 -32.85 -30.62 -34.46
CA THR A 440 -32.38 -30.22 -35.78
C THR A 440 -30.98 -29.67 -35.71
N ASP A 441 -30.07 -30.22 -36.52
CA ASP A 441 -28.67 -29.82 -36.64
C ASP A 441 -28.42 -29.14 -37.97
N ILE A 442 -27.89 -27.94 -37.94
CA ILE A 442 -27.71 -27.08 -39.13
C ILE A 442 -26.23 -26.67 -39.17
N VAL A 443 -25.60 -26.88 -40.32
CA VAL A 443 -24.22 -26.49 -40.56
C VAL A 443 -24.18 -25.51 -41.74
N SER A 444 -23.34 -24.48 -41.64
CA SER A 444 -23.06 -23.54 -42.73
C SER A 444 -21.70 -22.89 -42.50
N GLU A 445 -21.14 -22.23 -43.50
CA GLU A 445 -19.92 -21.45 -43.30
C GLU A 445 -20.20 -20.15 -42.54
N ILE A 446 -21.36 -19.55 -42.77
CA ILE A 446 -21.79 -18.27 -42.18
C ILE A 446 -23.22 -18.43 -41.65
N ALA A 447 -23.47 -17.93 -40.45
CA ALA A 447 -24.79 -17.85 -39.84
C ALA A 447 -25.03 -16.44 -39.26
N ASP A 448 -25.98 -15.70 -39.79
CA ASP A 448 -26.38 -14.35 -39.35
C ASP A 448 -27.77 -14.43 -38.70
N MET A 449 -27.84 -14.24 -37.41
CA MET A 449 -29.05 -14.36 -36.60
C MET A 449 -29.56 -12.98 -36.17
N ASN A 450 -30.81 -12.67 -36.48
CA ASN A 450 -31.49 -11.50 -35.93
C ASN A 450 -32.20 -11.89 -34.62
N LEU A 451 -31.77 -11.28 -33.52
CA LEU A 451 -32.22 -11.61 -32.14
C LEU A 451 -33.67 -11.19 -31.86
N THR A 452 -34.20 -10.18 -32.57
CA THR A 452 -35.58 -9.71 -32.40
C THR A 452 -36.56 -10.57 -33.18
N THR A 453 -36.25 -10.89 -34.43
CA THR A 453 -37.13 -11.68 -35.28
C THR A 453 -36.91 -13.17 -35.16
N GLU A 454 -35.80 -13.60 -34.57
CA GLU A 454 -35.33 -14.98 -34.48
C GLU A 454 -35.18 -15.64 -35.86
N VAL A 455 -34.79 -14.84 -36.84
CA VAL A 455 -34.49 -15.31 -38.20
C VAL A 455 -32.97 -15.47 -38.32
N VAL A 456 -32.55 -16.65 -38.84
CA VAL A 456 -31.16 -16.94 -39.16
C VAL A 456 -30.97 -17.03 -40.65
N GLU A 457 -30.07 -16.25 -41.20
CA GLU A 457 -29.62 -16.35 -42.59
C GLU A 457 -28.33 -17.18 -42.64
N LEU A 458 -28.33 -18.21 -43.46
CA LEU A 458 -27.25 -19.17 -43.66
C LEU A 458 -26.65 -19.01 -45.05
N LEU A 459 -25.34 -18.92 -45.13
CA LEU A 459 -24.64 -18.75 -46.40
C LEU A 459 -23.50 -19.77 -46.52
N ASN A 460 -23.38 -20.32 -47.74
CA ASN A 460 -22.41 -21.27 -48.21
C ASN A 460 -22.50 -22.63 -47.49
N ASP A 461 -22.58 -23.67 -48.28
CA ASP A 461 -22.58 -25.07 -47.86
C ASP A 461 -23.57 -25.36 -46.72
N VAL A 462 -24.82 -24.93 -46.87
CA VAL A 462 -25.86 -25.16 -45.87
C VAL A 462 -26.24 -26.62 -45.85
N GLU A 463 -26.20 -27.23 -44.67
CA GLU A 463 -26.65 -28.60 -44.43
C GLU A 463 -27.59 -28.61 -43.23
N ILE A 464 -28.77 -29.17 -43.38
CA ILE A 464 -29.76 -29.39 -42.31
C ILE A 464 -29.95 -30.88 -42.13
N THR A 465 -29.78 -31.36 -40.93
CA THR A 465 -29.97 -32.77 -40.57
C THR A 465 -30.99 -32.87 -39.44
N SER A 466 -31.93 -33.80 -39.59
CA SER A 466 -32.91 -34.16 -38.56
C SER A 466 -33.01 -35.69 -38.44
N VAL A 467 -33.17 -36.20 -37.23
CA VAL A 467 -33.39 -37.60 -36.96
C VAL A 467 -34.68 -37.75 -36.18
N ASP A 468 -35.70 -38.25 -36.85
CA ASP A 468 -37.00 -38.57 -36.26
C ASP A 468 -37.02 -40.10 -35.92
N PRO A 469 -37.27 -40.52 -34.65
CA PRO A 469 -37.36 -41.92 -34.29
C PRO A 469 -38.41 -42.70 -35.09
N GLU A 470 -39.48 -42.05 -35.55
CA GLU A 470 -40.57 -42.68 -36.28
C GLU A 470 -40.39 -42.65 -37.81
N ASN A 471 -39.76 -41.56 -38.31
CA ASN A 471 -39.70 -41.27 -39.73
C ASN A 471 -38.28 -41.38 -40.34
N GLY A 472 -37.27 -41.71 -39.54
CA GLY A 472 -35.91 -41.97 -39.98
C GLY A 472 -35.05 -40.71 -40.20
N TYR A 473 -33.87 -40.88 -40.82
CA TYR A 473 -32.91 -39.86 -41.12
C TYR A 473 -33.34 -38.97 -42.28
N ARG A 474 -33.07 -37.65 -42.14
CA ARG A 474 -33.29 -36.64 -43.21
C ARG A 474 -32.15 -35.67 -43.23
N LYS A 475 -31.76 -35.36 -44.45
CA LYS A 475 -30.72 -34.39 -44.74
C LYS A 475 -31.16 -33.46 -45.87
N ALA A 476 -30.95 -32.19 -45.73
CA ALA A 476 -31.11 -31.24 -46.82
C ALA A 476 -29.87 -30.39 -46.98
N THR A 477 -29.43 -30.16 -48.23
CA THR A 477 -28.29 -29.26 -48.51
C THR A 477 -28.73 -28.17 -49.48
N ALA A 478 -28.08 -26.99 -49.42
CA ALA A 478 -28.34 -25.84 -50.27
C ALA A 478 -27.17 -24.86 -50.28
N ASP A 479 -27.17 -23.91 -51.22
CA ASP A 479 -26.23 -22.81 -51.25
C ASP A 479 -26.54 -21.77 -50.15
N LYS A 480 -27.85 -21.57 -49.85
CA LYS A 480 -28.36 -20.61 -48.87
C LYS A 480 -29.55 -21.18 -48.12
N GLY A 481 -29.75 -20.71 -46.89
CA GLY A 481 -30.89 -21.05 -46.06
C GLY A 481 -31.37 -19.85 -45.22
N ILE A 482 -32.66 -19.85 -44.90
CA ILE A 482 -33.29 -18.92 -43.95
C ILE A 482 -34.06 -19.77 -42.95
N ILE A 483 -33.66 -19.73 -41.70
CA ILE A 483 -34.36 -20.37 -40.58
C ILE A 483 -35.26 -19.33 -39.92
N ARG A 484 -36.54 -19.63 -39.80
CA ARG A 484 -37.52 -18.86 -39.01
C ARG A 484 -37.84 -19.63 -37.75
N ASN A 485 -37.12 -19.32 -36.68
CA ASN A 485 -37.21 -20.09 -35.44
C ASN A 485 -38.63 -20.03 -34.84
N LYS A 486 -39.30 -18.88 -34.86
CA LYS A 486 -40.68 -18.74 -34.35
C LYS A 486 -41.69 -19.60 -35.10
N GLU A 487 -41.55 -19.72 -36.39
CA GLU A 487 -42.39 -20.52 -37.23
C GLU A 487 -41.93 -21.97 -37.36
N GLN A 488 -40.70 -22.30 -36.90
CA GLN A 488 -40.05 -23.59 -37.04
C GLN A 488 -39.99 -24.04 -38.52
N VAL A 489 -39.55 -23.16 -39.41
CA VAL A 489 -39.46 -23.38 -40.86
C VAL A 489 -38.07 -23.04 -41.37
N ALA A 490 -37.51 -23.88 -42.23
CA ALA A 490 -36.30 -23.61 -43.00
C ALA A 490 -36.64 -23.45 -44.48
N GLU A 491 -36.26 -22.30 -45.06
CA GLU A 491 -36.33 -22.02 -46.51
C GLU A 491 -34.93 -22.21 -47.11
N LEU A 492 -34.80 -23.03 -48.17
CA LEU A 492 -33.52 -23.36 -48.80
C LEU A 492 -33.53 -22.86 -50.25
N GLU A 493 -32.42 -22.34 -50.74
CA GLU A 493 -32.27 -21.80 -52.10
C GLU A 493 -30.90 -22.16 -52.69
N GLY A 494 -30.93 -22.52 -54.00
CA GLY A 494 -29.75 -22.85 -54.80
C GLY A 494 -29.25 -24.28 -54.55
N ARG A 495 -29.19 -25.08 -55.61
CA ARG A 495 -28.73 -26.49 -55.61
C ARG A 495 -29.29 -27.31 -54.43
N VAL A 496 -30.60 -27.13 -54.17
CA VAL A 496 -31.25 -27.80 -53.04
C VAL A 496 -31.31 -29.30 -53.30
N ARG A 497 -30.81 -30.09 -52.35
CA ARG A 497 -30.89 -31.53 -52.35
C ARG A 497 -31.39 -32.02 -51.01
N ALA A 498 -32.51 -32.74 -51.02
CA ALA A 498 -33.06 -33.37 -49.81
C ALA A 498 -32.97 -34.92 -49.90
N GLU A 499 -32.49 -35.54 -48.86
CA GLU A 499 -32.28 -37.01 -48.77
C GLU A 499 -33.08 -37.56 -47.60
N THR A 500 -33.72 -38.70 -47.88
CA THR A 500 -34.39 -39.55 -46.86
C THR A 500 -33.89 -41.00 -46.99
N ASP A 501 -34.29 -41.87 -46.12
CA ASP A 501 -33.95 -43.30 -46.20
C ASP A 501 -34.42 -43.93 -47.54
N THR A 502 -35.41 -43.37 -48.19
CA THR A 502 -36.07 -43.96 -49.37
C THR A 502 -36.00 -43.13 -50.64
N ALA A 503 -35.63 -41.85 -50.56
CA ALA A 503 -35.64 -40.95 -51.74
C ALA A 503 -34.61 -39.83 -51.63
N THR A 504 -34.15 -39.33 -52.80
CA THR A 504 -33.39 -38.11 -52.97
C THR A 504 -34.19 -37.14 -53.86
N ILE A 505 -34.28 -35.87 -53.46
CA ILE A 505 -35.00 -34.83 -54.14
C ILE A 505 -34.02 -33.69 -54.49
N ASP A 506 -33.83 -33.39 -55.74
CA ASP A 506 -33.08 -32.22 -56.20
C ASP A 506 -34.10 -31.13 -56.67
N ALA A 507 -33.84 -29.84 -56.28
CA ALA A 507 -34.73 -28.73 -56.60
C ALA A 507 -33.98 -27.39 -56.63
N ASP A 508 -34.59 -26.33 -57.12
CA ASP A 508 -34.06 -24.97 -57.09
C ASP A 508 -34.28 -24.36 -55.67
N ARG A 509 -35.43 -24.72 -55.05
CA ARG A 509 -35.84 -24.23 -53.73
C ARG A 509 -36.49 -25.34 -52.90
N GLY A 510 -36.36 -25.25 -51.58
CA GLY A 510 -37.00 -26.14 -50.64
C GLY A 510 -37.55 -25.41 -49.43
N ILE A 511 -38.65 -25.91 -48.87
CA ILE A 511 -39.17 -25.46 -47.58
C ILE A 511 -39.27 -26.71 -46.70
N TYR A 512 -38.59 -26.67 -45.53
CA TYR A 512 -38.66 -27.74 -44.53
C TYR A 512 -39.42 -27.21 -43.31
N ASP A 513 -40.53 -27.83 -43.00
CA ASP A 513 -41.33 -27.56 -41.81
C ASP A 513 -40.82 -28.51 -40.67
N MET A 514 -40.14 -27.93 -39.72
CA MET A 514 -39.49 -28.66 -38.63
C MET A 514 -40.51 -29.20 -37.59
N ASN A 515 -41.72 -28.63 -37.51
CA ASN A 515 -42.77 -29.12 -36.62
C ASN A 515 -43.46 -30.37 -37.17
N THR A 516 -43.71 -30.38 -38.50
CA THR A 516 -44.44 -31.47 -39.16
C THR A 516 -43.52 -32.40 -39.91
N ASP A 517 -42.22 -32.10 -39.93
CA ASP A 517 -41.19 -32.83 -40.64
C ASP A 517 -41.47 -33.04 -42.12
N LYS A 518 -42.08 -32.04 -42.77
CA LYS A 518 -42.43 -32.06 -44.18
C LYS A 518 -41.49 -31.17 -45.00
N PHE A 519 -41.02 -31.75 -46.12
CA PHE A 519 -40.24 -31.04 -47.11
C PHE A 519 -41.06 -30.77 -48.39
N LYS A 520 -41.09 -29.51 -48.85
CA LYS A 520 -41.72 -29.05 -50.05
C LYS A 520 -40.66 -28.58 -51.04
N ALA A 521 -40.49 -29.28 -52.16
CA ALA A 521 -39.58 -28.91 -53.23
C ALA A 521 -40.28 -28.03 -54.31
N MET A 522 -39.53 -27.04 -54.85
CA MET A 522 -40.02 -26.07 -55.83
C MET A 522 -38.96 -25.74 -56.91
N GLY A 523 -39.38 -25.37 -58.09
CA GLY A 523 -38.53 -25.14 -59.28
C GLY A 523 -38.25 -26.44 -60.04
N ASN A 524 -37.06 -26.58 -60.62
CA ASN A 524 -36.67 -27.78 -61.37
C ASN A 524 -36.55 -28.99 -60.48
N VAL A 525 -37.68 -29.65 -60.14
CA VAL A 525 -37.72 -30.76 -59.16
C VAL A 525 -37.43 -32.09 -59.86
N PHE A 526 -36.44 -32.84 -59.35
CA PHE A 526 -36.09 -34.18 -59.73
C PHE A 526 -36.12 -35.12 -58.52
N ILE A 527 -36.86 -36.23 -58.58
CA ILE A 527 -37.01 -37.18 -57.51
C ILE A 527 -36.44 -38.53 -57.94
N ASN A 528 -35.52 -39.06 -57.18
CA ASN A 528 -34.98 -40.40 -57.36
C ASN A 528 -35.32 -41.29 -56.14
N TYR A 529 -36.02 -42.38 -56.35
CA TYR A 529 -36.39 -43.35 -55.32
C TYR A 529 -35.32 -44.44 -55.22
N ASN A 530 -34.80 -44.67 -54.02
CA ASN A 530 -33.93 -45.80 -53.71
C ASN A 530 -34.80 -47.06 -53.52
N ILE A 531 -35.08 -47.75 -54.59
CA ILE A 531 -35.78 -49.04 -54.53
C ILE A 531 -34.78 -50.06 -54.04
N LYS A 532 -34.95 -50.54 -52.78
CA LYS A 532 -34.18 -51.64 -52.20
C LYS A 532 -34.69 -52.95 -52.78
#